data_d960ba7695361a5ec90ab032f1b282c7
#
_entry.id   d960ba7695361a5ec90ab032f1b282c7
#
_cell.length_a   1.000
_cell.length_b   1.000
_cell.length_c   1.000
_cell.angle_alpha   90.00
_cell.angle_beta   90.00
_cell.angle_gamma   90.00
#
_symmetry.space_group_name_H-M   'P 1'
#
loop_
_entity.id
_entity.type
_entity.pdbx_description
1 polymer ?
#
loop_
_entity_poly.entity_id
_entity_poly.type
_entity_poly.pdbx_seq_one_letter_code
_entity_poly.pdbx_strand_id
1 'polypeptide(L)'
;ILMRMREEDPTWIIEQSKELKQTIVSGQGEFHLRTLKWRIENNDKLPIEFYEPKIPYRETITKAARADYRHKKQSGGAGQFGEVHLIVEPYYEGMPAPDTYRFGGQEYKISVRDTQTIDLDWGGKLVFVNSIVGGAIDARFLPAILKGIMARMEQGPLTGSYARDVRIIVYD
;
A
#
# COMPACT_ATOMS: atom_id res chain seq x y z
N ILE A 1 -6.64 27.98 -10.37
CA ILE A 1 -6.65 29.06 -9.36
C ILE A 1 -5.45 28.94 -8.44
N LEU A 2 -5.33 27.89 -7.61
CA LEU A 2 -4.26 27.76 -6.62
C LEU A 2 -2.85 27.86 -7.22
N MET A 3 -2.57 27.22 -8.37
CA MET A 3 -1.26 27.31 -9.04
C MET A 3 -0.93 28.74 -9.46
N ARG A 4 -1.91 29.49 -9.99
CA ARG A 4 -1.72 30.90 -10.31
C ARG A 4 -1.38 31.72 -9.07
N MET A 5 -2.06 31.47 -7.96
CA MET A 5 -1.78 32.17 -6.70
C MET A 5 -0.38 31.87 -6.15
N ARG A 6 0.10 30.65 -6.33
CA ARG A 6 1.49 30.30 -6.02
C ARG A 6 2.51 31.00 -6.89
N GLU A 7 2.19 31.27 -8.16
CA GLU A 7 3.06 32.07 -9.05
C GLU A 7 3.12 33.53 -8.61
N GLU A 8 2.00 34.08 -8.11
CA GLU A 8 1.94 35.44 -7.59
C GLU A 8 2.65 35.57 -6.22
N ASP A 9 2.54 34.55 -5.38
CA ASP A 9 3.13 34.50 -4.05
C ASP A 9 3.72 33.11 -3.80
N PRO A 10 5.06 32.94 -3.94
CA PRO A 10 5.76 31.67 -3.78
C PRO A 10 5.77 31.15 -2.34
N THR A 11 5.29 31.90 -1.36
CA THR A 11 5.16 31.41 0.02
C THR A 11 4.00 30.44 0.22
N TRP A 12 3.11 30.32 -0.78
CA TRP A 12 2.09 29.28 -0.81
C TRP A 12 2.71 27.93 -1.19
N ILE A 13 2.58 26.94 -0.33
CA ILE A 13 2.92 25.54 -0.63
C ILE A 13 1.60 24.81 -0.93
N ILE A 14 1.49 24.27 -2.14
CA ILE A 14 0.29 23.56 -2.59
C ILE A 14 0.68 22.13 -2.94
N GLU A 15 0.11 21.19 -2.22
CA GLU A 15 0.36 19.77 -2.36
C GLU A 15 -0.93 19.01 -2.66
N GLN A 16 -0.90 18.15 -3.66
CA GLN A 16 -2.01 17.25 -3.96
C GLN A 16 -1.70 15.87 -3.41
N SER A 17 -2.38 15.49 -2.34
CA SER A 17 -2.30 14.13 -1.81
C SER A 17 -3.25 13.22 -2.59
N LYS A 18 -2.71 12.37 -3.46
CA LYS A 18 -3.48 11.35 -4.18
C LYS A 18 -4.05 10.31 -3.22
N GLU A 19 -3.29 9.97 -2.19
CA GLU A 19 -3.65 9.02 -1.15
C GLU A 19 -4.90 9.47 -0.38
N LEU A 20 -4.87 10.68 0.13
CA LEU A 20 -5.95 11.24 0.95
C LEU A 20 -7.05 11.94 0.12
N LYS A 21 -6.86 12.01 -1.21
CA LYS A 21 -7.75 12.71 -2.16
C LYS A 21 -8.09 14.13 -1.68
N GLN A 22 -7.07 14.85 -1.26
CA GLN A 22 -7.19 16.23 -0.79
C GLN A 22 -6.07 17.11 -1.36
N THR A 23 -6.37 18.40 -1.48
CA THR A 23 -5.38 19.44 -1.77
C THR A 23 -5.03 20.13 -0.47
N ILE A 24 -3.76 20.07 -0.07
CA ILE A 24 -3.24 20.72 1.11
C ILE A 24 -2.65 22.05 0.69
N VAL A 25 -3.02 23.11 1.40
CA VAL A 25 -2.49 24.44 1.21
C VAL A 25 -1.84 24.90 2.51
N SER A 26 -0.56 25.19 2.44
CA SER A 26 0.20 25.72 3.56
C SER A 26 0.61 27.17 3.29
N GLY A 27 0.54 28.00 4.28
CA GLY A 27 0.92 29.41 4.21
C GLY A 27 1.64 29.85 5.50
N GLN A 28 2.01 31.12 5.57
CA GLN A 28 2.78 31.70 6.68
C GLN A 28 1.98 31.92 7.97
N GLY A 29 0.71 31.56 8.00
CA GLY A 29 -0.15 31.69 9.18
C GLY A 29 -1.61 31.84 8.84
N GLU A 30 -2.45 31.94 9.88
CA GLU A 30 -3.89 31.94 9.75
C GLU A 30 -4.41 33.13 8.90
N PHE A 31 -3.84 34.32 9.12
CA PHE A 31 -4.24 35.50 8.34
C PHE A 31 -3.95 35.30 6.84
N HIS A 32 -2.83 34.68 6.51
CA HIS A 32 -2.48 34.36 5.13
C HIS A 32 -3.51 33.39 4.51
N LEU A 33 -3.88 32.32 5.20
CA LEU A 33 -4.92 31.39 4.76
C LEU A 33 -6.29 32.07 4.59
N ARG A 34 -6.68 32.96 5.50
CA ARG A 34 -7.92 33.75 5.38
C ARG A 34 -7.88 34.66 4.14
N THR A 35 -6.75 35.28 3.86
CA THR A 35 -6.57 36.12 2.67
C THR A 35 -6.73 35.30 1.38
N LEU A 36 -6.19 34.08 1.34
CA LEU A 36 -6.37 33.17 0.21
C LEU A 36 -7.85 32.84 0.00
N LYS A 37 -8.56 32.47 1.08
CA LYS A 37 -9.98 32.18 1.00
C LYS A 37 -10.77 33.37 0.48
N TRP A 38 -10.54 34.54 1.03
CA TRP A 38 -11.19 35.77 0.60
C TRP A 38 -10.95 36.08 -0.90
N ARG A 39 -9.70 35.93 -1.37
CA ARG A 39 -9.37 36.15 -2.79
C ARG A 39 -10.10 35.18 -3.70
N ILE A 40 -10.15 33.89 -3.38
CA ILE A 40 -10.84 32.89 -4.19
C ILE A 40 -12.34 33.15 -4.22
N GLU A 41 -12.95 33.45 -3.09
CA GLU A 41 -14.40 33.69 -3.00
C GLU A 41 -14.81 35.00 -3.68
N ASN A 42 -14.00 36.07 -3.56
CA ASN A 42 -14.37 37.38 -4.08
C ASN A 42 -13.91 37.63 -5.52
N ASN A 43 -12.73 37.16 -5.91
CA ASN A 43 -12.21 37.38 -7.24
C ASN A 43 -12.64 36.28 -8.21
N ASP A 44 -12.49 35.03 -7.79
CA ASP A 44 -12.79 33.87 -8.65
C ASP A 44 -14.24 33.39 -8.51
N LYS A 45 -15.01 33.96 -7.55
CA LYS A 45 -16.42 33.62 -7.27
C LYS A 45 -16.65 32.14 -6.97
N LEU A 46 -15.66 31.48 -6.39
CA LEU A 46 -15.71 30.06 -6.05
C LEU A 46 -15.81 29.90 -4.53
N PRO A 47 -16.92 29.36 -4.00
CA PRO A 47 -17.04 29.06 -2.58
C PRO A 47 -16.07 27.94 -2.22
N ILE A 48 -15.27 28.12 -1.17
CA ILE A 48 -14.34 27.12 -0.66
C ILE A 48 -14.47 26.96 0.85
N GLU A 49 -14.21 25.75 1.32
CA GLU A 49 -14.12 25.43 2.72
C GLU A 49 -12.74 24.87 3.05
N PHE A 50 -12.21 25.27 4.19
CA PHE A 50 -10.97 24.72 4.72
C PHE A 50 -11.29 23.69 5.81
N TYR A 51 -10.62 22.57 5.71
CA TYR A 51 -10.66 21.50 6.70
C TYR A 51 -9.25 21.22 7.20
N GLU A 52 -9.16 20.69 8.41
CA GLU A 52 -7.89 20.19 8.90
C GLU A 52 -7.37 19.07 7.99
N PRO A 53 -6.06 19.08 7.66
CA PRO A 53 -5.49 18.04 6.80
C PRO A 53 -5.57 16.67 7.49
N LYS A 54 -5.98 15.66 6.74
CA LYS A 54 -5.97 14.28 7.23
C LYS A 54 -4.54 13.79 7.41
N ILE A 55 -4.29 13.07 8.48
CA ILE A 55 -3.00 12.43 8.73
C ILE A 55 -2.91 11.14 7.89
N PRO A 56 -1.86 10.97 7.08
CA PRO A 56 -1.66 9.75 6.30
C PRO A 56 -1.15 8.62 7.22
N TYR A 57 -2.05 7.87 7.80
CA TYR A 57 -1.70 6.69 8.57
C TYR A 57 -1.08 5.61 7.68
N ARG A 58 -0.26 4.76 8.29
CA ARG A 58 0.31 3.57 7.66
C ARG A 58 -0.11 2.34 8.46
N GLU A 59 -0.46 1.29 7.73
CA GLU A 59 -0.72 -0.01 8.34
C GLU A 59 0.53 -0.87 8.33
N THR A 60 0.68 -1.69 9.33
CA THR A 60 1.69 -2.74 9.37
C THR A 60 1.16 -3.92 10.16
N ILE A 61 1.86 -5.04 10.10
CA ILE A 61 1.55 -6.24 10.85
C ILE A 61 2.53 -6.41 11.98
N THR A 62 2.09 -7.00 13.09
CA THR A 62 2.90 -7.19 14.30
C THR A 62 3.27 -8.65 14.56
N LYS A 63 2.61 -9.58 13.90
CA LYS A 63 2.82 -11.03 14.06
C LYS A 63 2.77 -11.74 12.72
N ALA A 64 3.52 -12.83 12.61
CA ALA A 64 3.41 -13.70 11.46
C ALA A 64 2.04 -14.39 11.43
N ALA A 65 1.47 -14.50 10.26
CA ALA A 65 0.21 -15.19 10.01
C ALA A 65 0.29 -15.98 8.70
N ARG A 66 -0.43 -17.11 8.68
CA ARG A 66 -0.64 -17.90 7.48
C ARG A 66 -2.04 -17.65 6.93
N ALA A 67 -2.13 -17.53 5.61
CA ALA A 67 -3.40 -17.49 4.90
C ALA A 67 -3.31 -18.28 3.60
N ASP A 68 -4.41 -18.85 3.21
CA ASP A 68 -4.60 -19.49 1.91
C ASP A 68 -5.90 -18.99 1.28
N TYR A 69 -5.91 -18.92 -0.03
CA TYR A 69 -7.10 -18.57 -0.78
C TYR A 69 -7.22 -19.41 -2.04
N ARG A 70 -8.39 -19.99 -2.22
CA ARG A 70 -8.74 -20.80 -3.40
C ARG A 70 -9.86 -20.14 -4.16
N HIS A 71 -9.58 -19.67 -5.36
CA HIS A 71 -10.56 -19.15 -6.29
C HIS A 71 -11.02 -20.27 -7.22
N LYS A 72 -12.32 -20.59 -7.19
CA LYS A 72 -12.94 -21.51 -8.14
C LYS A 72 -14.25 -20.89 -8.62
N LYS A 73 -14.30 -20.53 -9.90
CA LYS A 73 -15.52 -20.02 -10.53
C LYS A 73 -15.77 -20.78 -11.82
N GLN A 74 -16.94 -21.38 -11.92
CA GLN A 74 -17.38 -22.10 -13.11
C GLN A 74 -18.81 -21.64 -13.46
N SER A 75 -18.91 -20.86 -14.53
CA SER A 75 -20.19 -20.33 -15.04
C SER A 75 -20.25 -20.57 -16.54
N GLY A 76 -20.37 -21.87 -16.94
CA GLY A 76 -20.44 -22.28 -18.35
C GLY A 76 -19.10 -22.14 -19.10
N GLY A 77 -18.54 -23.22 -19.65
CA GLY A 77 -17.27 -23.24 -20.36
C GLY A 77 -16.05 -23.47 -19.48
N ALA A 78 -14.90 -22.95 -19.91
CA ALA A 78 -13.64 -23.08 -19.17
C ALA A 78 -13.69 -22.33 -17.82
N GLY A 79 -13.59 -23.07 -16.70
CA GLY A 79 -13.61 -22.51 -15.36
C GLY A 79 -12.36 -21.71 -15.03
N GLN A 80 -12.47 -20.78 -14.08
CA GLN A 80 -11.34 -20.08 -13.48
C GLN A 80 -10.92 -20.82 -12.20
N PHE A 81 -9.63 -21.11 -12.09
CA PHE A 81 -9.04 -21.71 -10.90
C PHE A 81 -7.73 -21.04 -10.55
N GLY A 82 -7.53 -20.80 -9.27
CA GLY A 82 -6.26 -20.33 -8.72
C GLY A 82 -6.25 -20.58 -7.22
N GLU A 83 -5.14 -21.08 -6.72
CA GLU A 83 -4.93 -21.30 -5.29
C GLU A 83 -3.54 -20.77 -4.92
N VAL A 84 -3.44 -20.06 -3.80
CA VAL A 84 -2.21 -19.47 -3.30
C VAL A 84 -2.16 -19.60 -1.80
N HIS A 85 -1.04 -20.08 -1.28
CA HIS A 85 -0.75 -20.17 0.13
C HIS A 85 0.35 -19.19 0.50
N LEU A 86 0.08 -18.35 1.48
CA LEU A 86 0.95 -17.24 1.89
C LEU A 86 1.28 -17.31 3.39
N ILE A 87 2.51 -16.92 3.73
CA ILE A 87 2.86 -16.49 5.09
C ILE A 87 3.19 -15.01 5.00
N VAL A 88 2.61 -14.24 5.90
CA VAL A 88 2.79 -12.79 5.98
C VAL A 88 3.34 -12.45 7.35
N GLU A 89 4.41 -11.65 7.41
CA GLU A 89 5.05 -11.28 8.66
C GLU A 89 5.60 -9.85 8.61
N PRO A 90 5.84 -9.22 9.78
CA PRO A 90 6.49 -7.92 9.82
C PRO A 90 7.91 -8.01 9.26
N TYR A 91 8.32 -6.99 8.52
CA TYR A 91 9.67 -6.87 7.99
C TYR A 91 10.45 -5.76 8.69
N TYR A 92 11.72 -6.00 8.95
CA TYR A 92 12.70 -5.00 9.37
C TYR A 92 14.04 -5.27 8.69
N GLU A 93 14.80 -4.22 8.50
CA GLU A 93 16.09 -4.31 7.83
C GLU A 93 17.07 -5.18 8.64
N GLY A 94 17.79 -6.08 7.96
CA GLY A 94 18.66 -7.07 8.60
C GLY A 94 17.92 -8.30 9.14
N MET A 95 16.62 -8.43 8.88
CA MET A 95 15.86 -9.63 9.24
C MET A 95 16.44 -10.88 8.57
N PRO A 96 16.63 -12.01 9.28
CA PRO A 96 17.12 -13.24 8.70
C PRO A 96 16.18 -13.78 7.63
N ALA A 97 16.72 -14.60 6.73
CA ALA A 97 15.91 -15.32 5.75
C ALA A 97 14.84 -16.18 6.45
N PRO A 98 13.66 -16.34 5.84
CA PRO A 98 12.64 -17.22 6.40
C PRO A 98 13.11 -18.67 6.37
N ASP A 99 12.84 -19.40 7.42
CA ASP A 99 13.24 -20.81 7.56
C ASP A 99 12.04 -21.68 7.95
N THR A 100 11.60 -21.64 9.20
CA THR A 100 10.55 -22.51 9.70
C THR A 100 9.51 -21.73 10.48
N TYR A 101 8.25 -21.97 10.17
CA TYR A 101 7.09 -21.36 10.87
C TYR A 101 6.20 -22.44 11.48
N ARG A 102 5.52 -22.10 12.58
CA ARG A 102 4.54 -22.99 13.23
C ARG A 102 3.22 -22.27 13.37
N PHE A 103 2.18 -22.85 12.76
CA PHE A 103 0.81 -22.36 12.85
C PHE A 103 -0.13 -23.52 13.19
N GLY A 104 -0.95 -23.37 14.22
CA GLY A 104 -1.93 -24.39 14.60
C GLY A 104 -1.34 -25.77 14.92
N GLY A 105 -0.09 -25.82 15.41
CA GLY A 105 0.61 -27.09 15.69
C GLY A 105 1.29 -27.73 14.49
N GLN A 106 1.11 -27.18 13.29
CA GLN A 106 1.77 -27.65 12.06
C GLN A 106 3.02 -26.81 11.77
N GLU A 107 4.08 -27.49 11.33
CA GLU A 107 5.34 -26.88 10.95
C GLU A 107 5.43 -26.70 9.43
N TYR A 108 5.86 -25.52 9.02
CA TYR A 108 6.06 -25.12 7.62
C TYR A 108 7.52 -24.77 7.39
N LYS A 109 8.23 -25.60 6.67
CA LYS A 109 9.62 -25.34 6.26
C LYS A 109 9.64 -24.53 4.97
N ILE A 110 10.35 -23.43 4.98
CA ILE A 110 10.47 -22.52 3.85
C ILE A 110 11.81 -22.73 3.15
N SER A 111 11.75 -23.04 1.87
CA SER A 111 12.94 -23.15 1.01
C SER A 111 12.98 -21.96 0.06
N VAL A 112 13.71 -20.92 0.45
CA VAL A 112 13.81 -19.69 -0.34
C VAL A 112 14.46 -19.98 -1.70
N ARG A 113 13.77 -19.64 -2.78
CA ARG A 113 14.27 -19.73 -4.16
C ARG A 113 14.67 -18.38 -4.70
N ASP A 114 13.86 -17.37 -4.41
CA ASP A 114 14.08 -16.00 -4.85
C ASP A 114 13.50 -15.02 -3.84
N THR A 115 14.12 -13.85 -3.73
CA THR A 115 13.66 -12.78 -2.85
C THR A 115 13.75 -11.45 -3.60
N GLN A 116 12.63 -10.75 -3.67
CA GLN A 116 12.53 -9.43 -4.26
C GLN A 116 12.18 -8.42 -3.17
N THR A 117 13.04 -7.42 -2.99
CA THR A 117 12.76 -6.28 -2.11
C THR A 117 12.28 -5.10 -2.93
N ILE A 118 11.16 -4.53 -2.57
CA ILE A 118 10.50 -3.44 -3.26
C ILE A 118 10.40 -2.27 -2.29
N ASP A 119 11.02 -1.15 -2.66
CA ASP A 119 10.83 0.12 -1.96
C ASP A 119 9.47 0.69 -2.36
N LEU A 120 8.66 1.05 -1.36
CA LEU A 120 7.31 1.53 -1.59
C LEU A 120 7.30 3.05 -1.76
N ASP A 121 6.56 3.56 -2.74
CA ASP A 121 6.46 5.00 -3.03
C ASP A 121 5.97 5.82 -1.82
N TRP A 122 5.21 5.19 -0.92
CA TRP A 122 4.71 5.81 0.32
C TRP A 122 5.58 5.54 1.55
N GLY A 123 6.79 5.05 1.32
CA GLY A 123 7.80 4.74 2.34
C GLY A 123 7.66 3.34 2.93
N GLY A 124 8.80 2.78 3.34
CA GLY A 124 8.93 1.40 3.81
C GLY A 124 9.15 0.40 2.69
N LYS A 125 9.13 -0.87 3.01
CA LYS A 125 9.49 -1.95 2.08
C LYS A 125 8.44 -3.06 2.07
N LEU A 126 8.32 -3.70 0.90
CA LEU A 126 7.69 -5.01 0.73
C LEU A 126 8.77 -6.00 0.34
N VAL A 127 8.90 -7.08 1.09
CA VAL A 127 9.78 -8.19 0.72
C VAL A 127 8.93 -9.37 0.25
N PHE A 128 9.07 -9.69 -1.02
CA PHE A 128 8.38 -10.81 -1.65
C PHE A 128 9.33 -12.00 -1.75
N VAL A 129 8.98 -13.11 -1.14
CA VAL A 129 9.79 -14.34 -1.12
C VAL A 129 9.06 -15.44 -1.88
N ASN A 130 9.71 -15.95 -2.90
CA ASN A 130 9.28 -17.14 -3.60
C ASN A 130 9.89 -18.39 -2.93
N SER A 131 9.04 -19.25 -2.40
CA SER A 131 9.40 -20.53 -1.79
C SER A 131 8.59 -21.69 -2.36
N ILE A 132 8.11 -21.57 -3.59
CA ILE A 132 7.30 -22.59 -4.26
C ILE A 132 8.17 -23.79 -4.59
N VAL A 133 7.76 -24.97 -4.14
CA VAL A 133 8.45 -26.24 -4.36
C VAL A 133 7.60 -27.12 -5.28
N GLY A 134 8.27 -27.91 -6.12
CA GLY A 134 7.59 -28.92 -6.95
C GLY A 134 6.76 -28.37 -8.12
N GLY A 135 6.82 -27.06 -8.39
CA GLY A 135 6.07 -26.47 -9.51
C GLY A 135 4.57 -26.32 -9.24
N ALA A 136 4.17 -26.21 -7.97
CA ALA A 136 2.78 -26.01 -7.56
C ALA A 136 2.15 -24.79 -8.23
N ILE A 137 2.92 -23.71 -8.35
CA ILE A 137 2.57 -22.53 -9.12
C ILE A 137 3.60 -22.31 -10.22
N ASP A 138 3.16 -22.15 -11.46
CA ASP A 138 4.03 -21.79 -12.59
C ASP A 138 4.58 -20.37 -12.37
N ALA A 139 5.91 -20.21 -12.58
CA ALA A 139 6.62 -18.95 -12.36
C ALA A 139 6.02 -17.76 -13.14
N ARG A 140 5.36 -17.99 -14.27
CA ARG A 140 4.66 -16.94 -15.04
C ARG A 140 3.53 -16.24 -14.27
N PHE A 141 3.02 -16.84 -13.19
CA PHE A 141 1.96 -16.26 -12.37
C PHE A 141 2.47 -15.42 -11.20
N LEU A 142 3.76 -15.52 -10.85
CA LEU A 142 4.37 -14.73 -9.77
C LEU A 142 4.16 -13.21 -9.92
N PRO A 143 4.31 -12.61 -11.13
CA PRO A 143 4.03 -11.19 -11.31
C PRO A 143 2.56 -10.83 -11.04
N ALA A 144 1.62 -11.72 -11.35
CA ALA A 144 0.21 -11.49 -11.07
C ALA A 144 -0.10 -11.56 -9.57
N ILE A 145 0.53 -12.49 -8.85
CA ILE A 145 0.46 -12.58 -7.38
C ILE A 145 1.03 -11.31 -6.75
N LEU A 146 2.21 -10.88 -7.17
CA LEU A 146 2.84 -9.66 -6.68
C LEU A 146 1.97 -8.42 -6.94
N LYS A 147 1.37 -8.30 -8.12
CA LYS A 147 0.43 -7.22 -8.45
C LYS A 147 -0.79 -7.21 -7.51
N GLY A 148 -1.34 -8.38 -7.20
CA GLY A 148 -2.44 -8.51 -6.24
C GLY A 148 -2.03 -8.08 -4.82
N ILE A 149 -0.83 -8.46 -4.39
CA ILE A 149 -0.24 -8.04 -3.12
C ILE A 149 -0.08 -6.52 -3.08
N MET A 150 0.52 -5.91 -4.12
CA MET A 150 0.71 -4.46 -4.21
C MET A 150 -0.62 -3.70 -4.12
N ALA A 151 -1.65 -4.15 -4.84
CA ALA A 151 -2.97 -3.55 -4.75
C ALA A 151 -3.55 -3.63 -3.32
N ARG A 152 -3.24 -4.70 -2.58
CA ARG A 152 -3.65 -4.83 -1.19
C ARG A 152 -2.80 -4.01 -0.22
N MET A 153 -1.53 -3.80 -0.54
CA MET A 153 -0.65 -2.88 0.19
C MET A 153 -1.09 -1.41 0.06
N GLU A 154 -1.62 -1.04 -1.11
CA GLU A 154 -2.19 0.30 -1.33
C GLU A 154 -3.51 0.52 -0.59
N GLN A 155 -4.21 -0.53 -0.24
CA GLN A 155 -5.47 -0.49 0.46
C GLN A 155 -5.47 -1.49 1.62
N GLY A 156 -4.88 -1.10 2.73
CA GLY A 156 -4.75 -1.92 3.93
C GLY A 156 -6.10 -2.39 4.50
N PRO A 157 -6.12 -3.51 5.19
CA PRO A 157 -7.36 -4.16 5.63
C PRO A 157 -8.07 -3.50 6.81
N LEU A 158 -7.39 -2.64 7.58
CA LEU A 158 -7.96 -2.02 8.79
C LEU A 158 -8.66 -0.70 8.48
N THR A 159 -7.95 0.24 7.94
CA THR A 159 -8.42 1.61 7.70
C THR A 159 -8.44 1.98 6.22
N GLY A 160 -7.94 1.11 5.36
CA GLY A 160 -7.69 1.38 3.95
C GLY A 160 -6.45 2.24 3.71
N SER A 161 -5.63 2.45 4.73
CA SER A 161 -4.37 3.18 4.61
C SER A 161 -3.29 2.30 3.98
N TYR A 162 -2.27 2.93 3.39
CA TYR A 162 -1.15 2.20 2.80
C TYR A 162 -0.41 1.35 3.83
N ALA A 163 -0.18 0.08 3.50
CA ALA A 163 0.60 -0.84 4.33
C ALA A 163 2.08 -0.77 3.99
N ARG A 164 2.96 -1.04 4.97
CA ARG A 164 4.41 -1.00 4.81
C ARG A 164 5.12 -2.02 5.71
N ASP A 165 6.37 -2.27 5.38
CA ASP A 165 7.27 -3.10 6.18
C ASP A 165 6.72 -4.51 6.44
N VAL A 166 6.42 -5.18 5.33
CA VAL A 166 5.81 -6.51 5.31
C VAL A 166 6.67 -7.46 4.48
N ARG A 167 6.91 -8.66 5.00
CA ARG A 167 7.47 -9.77 4.23
C ARG A 167 6.36 -10.78 3.91
N ILE A 168 6.24 -11.14 2.63
CA ILE A 168 5.23 -12.07 2.14
C ILE A 168 5.95 -13.24 1.46
N ILE A 169 5.68 -14.42 1.95
CA ILE A 169 6.27 -15.67 1.48
C ILE A 169 5.18 -16.47 0.77
N VAL A 170 5.41 -16.75 -0.51
CA VAL A 170 4.55 -17.64 -1.31
C VAL A 170 5.20 -19.01 -1.32
N TYR A 171 4.51 -20.03 -0.80
CA TYR A 171 5.11 -21.34 -0.64
C TYR A 171 4.33 -22.48 -1.33
N ASP A 172 3.05 -22.24 -1.70
CA ASP A 172 2.22 -23.19 -2.45
C ASP A 172 1.06 -22.49 -3.17
#